data_382203788f43987a0b33c7356783ec9f
#
_entry.id   382203788f43987a0b33c7356783ec9f
#
_cell.length_a   1.000
_cell.length_b   1.000
_cell.length_c   1.000
_cell.angle_alpha   90.00
_cell.angle_beta   90.00
_cell.angle_gamma   90.00
#
_symmetry.space_group_name_H-M   'P 1'
#
loop_
_entity.id
_entity.type
_entity.pdbx_description
1 polymer ?
#
loop_
_entity_poly.entity_id
_entity_poly.type
_entity_poly.pdbx_seq_one_letter_code
_entity_poly.pdbx_strand_id
1 'polypeptide(L)'
;MRRLGRWFKWSLLALLGLCLVWQLWLLGWVLYWKWNDPGTTRFMEIRLGELQVRNPGAQLKQQWLPYRQISPHLKRAIIAAEDAKFVDHEGFDWDGIQKALEKNQKRGRTVAGGSTISQQLAKNLFLTPNKTYLRKAEEAIITLMLETLWSKQRIFEVYLNVIEWGNGVFGAEAAARHYYGIGAGQLGPEQAAKLAGMVPNPRFYDRNRNAPGLARKAAIIAARMPGAEIP
;
A
#
# COMPACT_ATOMS: atom_id res chain seq x y z
N MET A 1 42.27 15.06 -22.47
CA MET A 1 41.31 15.56 -21.46
C MET A 1 39.97 16.07 -22.04
N ARG A 2 39.93 16.89 -23.11
CA ARG A 2 38.66 17.42 -23.70
C ARG A 2 37.69 16.36 -24.25
N ARG A 3 38.19 15.22 -24.80
CA ARG A 3 37.36 14.13 -25.31
C ARG A 3 36.64 13.37 -24.19
N LEU A 4 37.32 13.09 -23.07
CA LEU A 4 36.76 12.39 -21.90
C LEU A 4 35.59 13.18 -21.29
N GLY A 5 35.74 14.49 -21.14
CA GLY A 5 34.67 15.35 -20.63
C GLY A 5 33.44 15.43 -21.55
N ARG A 6 33.63 15.26 -22.87
CA ARG A 6 32.54 15.20 -23.84
C ARG A 6 31.73 13.88 -23.71
N TRP A 7 32.42 12.76 -23.63
CA TRP A 7 31.78 11.46 -23.40
C TRP A 7 31.00 11.44 -22.08
N PHE A 8 31.57 11.97 -21.01
CA PHE A 8 30.90 12.06 -19.71
C PHE A 8 29.61 12.91 -19.80
N LYS A 9 29.63 14.06 -20.49
CA LYS A 9 28.42 14.88 -20.69
C LYS A 9 27.33 14.14 -21.45
N TRP A 10 27.69 13.44 -22.52
CA TRP A 10 26.71 12.68 -23.31
C TRP A 10 26.13 11.49 -22.52
N SER A 11 26.96 10.80 -21.75
CA SER A 11 26.50 9.71 -20.87
C SER A 11 25.54 10.24 -19.80
N LEU A 12 25.84 11.38 -19.19
CA LEU A 12 24.95 12.01 -18.21
C LEU A 12 23.63 12.44 -18.82
N LEU A 13 23.65 13.07 -20.01
CA LEU A 13 22.44 13.46 -20.72
C LEU A 13 21.59 12.23 -21.12
N ALA A 14 22.23 11.15 -21.57
CA ALA A 14 21.52 9.90 -21.88
C ALA A 14 20.87 9.31 -20.63
N LEU A 15 21.58 9.29 -19.50
CA LEU A 15 21.01 8.81 -18.23
C LEU A 15 19.81 9.65 -17.78
N LEU A 16 19.93 10.98 -17.84
CA LEU A 16 18.81 11.89 -17.52
C LEU A 16 17.62 11.67 -18.46
N GLY A 17 17.89 11.48 -19.75
CA GLY A 17 16.87 11.15 -20.75
C GLY A 17 16.14 9.84 -20.41
N LEU A 18 16.87 8.79 -20.06
CA LEU A 18 16.31 7.50 -19.63
C LEU A 18 15.47 7.65 -18.35
N CYS A 19 15.96 8.40 -17.35
CA CYS A 19 15.20 8.70 -16.15
C CYS A 19 13.89 9.44 -16.47
N LEU A 20 13.93 10.41 -17.37
CA LEU A 20 12.75 11.17 -17.78
C LEU A 20 11.72 10.24 -18.49
N VAL A 21 12.17 9.42 -19.43
CA VAL A 21 11.31 8.45 -20.12
C VAL A 21 10.66 7.50 -19.12
N TRP A 22 11.42 7.01 -18.14
CA TRP A 22 10.90 6.17 -17.07
C TRP A 22 9.81 6.89 -16.25
N GLN A 23 10.05 8.14 -15.84
CA GLN A 23 9.06 8.92 -15.10
C GLN A 23 7.80 9.21 -15.93
N LEU A 24 7.95 9.48 -17.22
CA LEU A 24 6.81 9.67 -18.12
C LEU A 24 6.00 8.37 -18.32
N TRP A 25 6.67 7.22 -18.36
CA TRP A 25 6.01 5.93 -18.39
C TRP A 25 5.18 5.67 -17.13
N LEU A 26 5.74 5.94 -15.93
CA LEU A 26 5.02 5.85 -14.66
C LEU A 26 3.82 6.81 -14.62
N LEU A 27 4.03 8.05 -15.06
CA LEU A 27 2.97 9.06 -15.14
C LEU A 27 1.84 8.60 -16.08
N GLY A 28 2.18 7.97 -17.21
CA GLY A 28 1.20 7.40 -18.13
C GLY A 28 0.31 6.35 -17.46
N TRP A 29 0.89 5.44 -16.66
CA TRP A 29 0.12 4.47 -15.88
C TRP A 29 -0.71 5.12 -14.78
N VAL A 30 -0.17 6.10 -14.06
CA VAL A 30 -0.93 6.84 -13.05
C VAL A 30 -2.13 7.55 -13.68
N LEU A 31 -1.97 8.17 -14.84
CA LEU A 31 -3.07 8.78 -15.60
C LEU A 31 -4.09 7.75 -16.07
N TYR A 32 -3.64 6.63 -16.60
CA TYR A 32 -4.52 5.55 -17.06
C TYR A 32 -5.36 4.97 -15.92
N TRP A 33 -4.75 4.67 -14.76
CA TRP A 33 -5.44 4.10 -13.61
C TRP A 33 -6.26 5.12 -12.79
N LYS A 34 -6.23 6.39 -13.17
CA LYS A 34 -7.16 7.37 -12.62
C LYS A 34 -8.61 7.00 -12.90
N TRP A 35 -8.88 6.42 -14.07
CA TRP A 35 -10.23 6.04 -14.53
C TRP A 35 -10.41 4.54 -14.78
N ASN A 36 -9.31 3.79 -14.83
CA ASN A 36 -9.34 2.35 -15.06
C ASN A 36 -8.85 1.60 -13.81
N ASP A 37 -9.39 0.43 -13.57
CA ASP A 37 -9.00 -0.36 -12.42
C ASP A 37 -7.74 -1.17 -12.73
N PRO A 38 -6.71 -1.18 -11.84
CA PRO A 38 -5.56 -2.03 -12.01
C PRO A 38 -5.95 -3.52 -11.93
N GLY A 39 -5.82 -4.25 -13.04
CA GLY A 39 -6.05 -5.70 -13.06
C GLY A 39 -4.95 -6.49 -12.36
N THR A 40 -3.73 -5.95 -12.34
CA THR A 40 -2.59 -6.48 -11.59
C THR A 40 -1.67 -5.34 -11.16
N THR A 41 -0.79 -5.60 -10.20
CA THR A 41 0.21 -4.65 -9.74
C THR A 41 1.59 -5.31 -9.69
N ARG A 42 2.64 -4.51 -9.68
CA ARG A 42 4.01 -5.03 -9.57
C ARG A 42 4.19 -5.92 -8.34
N PHE A 43 3.56 -5.56 -7.24
CA PHE A 43 3.63 -6.36 -6.02
C PHE A 43 2.90 -7.70 -6.16
N MET A 44 1.74 -7.72 -6.81
CA MET A 44 1.00 -8.96 -7.12
C MET A 44 1.81 -9.90 -8.01
N GLU A 45 2.45 -9.37 -9.07
CA GLU A 45 3.30 -10.17 -9.97
C GLU A 45 4.46 -10.85 -9.21
N ILE A 46 5.14 -10.09 -8.35
CA ILE A 46 6.23 -10.62 -7.53
C ILE A 46 5.71 -11.74 -6.61
N ARG A 47 4.55 -11.53 -5.96
CA ARG A 47 3.96 -12.53 -5.08
C ARG A 47 3.48 -13.77 -5.81
N LEU A 48 2.91 -13.59 -6.98
CA LEU A 48 2.54 -14.71 -7.85
C LEU A 48 3.77 -15.55 -8.21
N GLY A 49 4.86 -14.91 -8.65
CA GLY A 49 6.12 -15.59 -8.93
C GLY A 49 6.68 -16.35 -7.72
N GLU A 50 6.67 -15.75 -6.53
CA GLU A 50 7.08 -16.44 -5.29
C GLU A 50 6.22 -17.69 -4.98
N LEU A 51 4.93 -17.62 -5.23
CA LEU A 51 4.01 -18.73 -5.03
C LEU A 51 4.23 -19.84 -6.07
N GLN A 52 4.42 -19.46 -7.33
CA GLN A 52 4.60 -20.40 -8.45
C GLN A 52 5.92 -21.17 -8.39
N VAL A 53 6.95 -20.65 -7.75
CA VAL A 53 8.18 -21.40 -7.45
C VAL A 53 7.87 -22.65 -6.60
N ARG A 54 6.87 -22.57 -5.71
CA ARG A 54 6.50 -23.69 -4.82
C ARG A 54 5.35 -24.51 -5.37
N ASN A 55 4.45 -23.91 -6.11
CA ASN A 55 3.30 -24.52 -6.75
C ASN A 55 3.06 -23.86 -8.11
N PRO A 56 3.49 -24.47 -9.21
CA PRO A 56 3.36 -23.89 -10.56
C PRO A 56 1.93 -23.52 -10.97
N GLY A 57 0.92 -24.19 -10.38
CA GLY A 57 -0.50 -23.89 -10.61
C GLY A 57 -1.08 -22.80 -9.69
N ALA A 58 -0.26 -22.15 -8.86
CA ALA A 58 -0.74 -21.12 -7.94
C ALA A 58 -1.31 -19.92 -8.69
N GLN A 59 -2.43 -19.39 -8.17
CA GLN A 59 -3.10 -18.20 -8.63
C GLN A 59 -3.35 -17.24 -7.45
N LEU A 60 -3.41 -15.95 -7.73
CA LEU A 60 -3.82 -14.96 -6.74
C LEU A 60 -5.34 -14.96 -6.62
N LYS A 61 -5.81 -14.74 -5.39
CA LYS A 61 -7.22 -14.45 -5.11
C LYS A 61 -7.36 -12.93 -5.09
N GLN A 62 -8.04 -12.40 -6.09
CA GLN A 62 -8.37 -10.97 -6.17
C GLN A 62 -9.74 -10.83 -6.81
N GLN A 63 -10.53 -9.91 -6.26
CA GLN A 63 -11.78 -9.46 -6.87
C GLN A 63 -11.92 -7.98 -6.58
N TRP A 64 -12.04 -7.18 -7.65
CA TRP A 64 -12.27 -5.74 -7.52
C TRP A 64 -13.67 -5.48 -6.96
N LEU A 65 -13.74 -4.54 -6.03
CA LEU A 65 -15.02 -4.06 -5.48
C LEU A 65 -15.04 -2.52 -5.52
N PRO A 66 -16.04 -1.90 -6.15
CA PRO A 66 -16.18 -0.45 -6.17
C PRO A 66 -16.24 0.15 -4.75
N TYR A 67 -15.66 1.34 -4.58
CA TYR A 67 -15.54 2.02 -3.29
C TYR A 67 -16.82 2.03 -2.46
N ARG A 68 -17.96 2.32 -3.11
CA ARG A 68 -19.27 2.41 -2.45
C ARG A 68 -19.77 1.08 -1.89
N GLN A 69 -19.30 -0.03 -2.41
CA GLN A 69 -19.69 -1.38 -1.99
C GLN A 69 -18.82 -1.93 -0.85
N ILE A 70 -17.69 -1.29 -0.55
CA ILE A 70 -16.83 -1.67 0.58
C ILE A 70 -17.42 -1.14 1.88
N SER A 71 -17.47 -1.99 2.91
CA SER A 71 -17.99 -1.63 4.24
C SER A 71 -17.36 -0.33 4.79
N PRO A 72 -18.14 0.63 5.29
CA PRO A 72 -17.62 1.81 5.96
C PRO A 72 -16.80 1.44 7.21
N HIS A 73 -17.09 0.31 7.84
CA HIS A 73 -16.29 -0.19 8.96
C HIS A 73 -14.88 -0.56 8.52
N LEU A 74 -14.72 -1.24 7.37
CA LEU A 74 -13.39 -1.59 6.86
C LEU A 74 -12.61 -0.32 6.48
N LYS A 75 -13.26 0.64 5.82
CA LYS A 75 -12.63 1.92 5.46
C LYS A 75 -12.11 2.65 6.72
N ARG A 76 -12.95 2.82 7.74
CA ARG A 76 -12.52 3.44 9.00
C ARG A 76 -11.43 2.65 9.71
N ALA A 77 -11.51 1.32 9.71
CA ALA A 77 -10.51 0.47 10.36
C ALA A 77 -9.13 0.62 9.72
N ILE A 78 -9.07 0.67 8.39
CA ILE A 78 -7.80 0.85 7.66
C ILE A 78 -7.21 2.24 7.93
N ILE A 79 -8.01 3.31 7.85
CA ILE A 79 -7.55 4.66 8.15
C ILE A 79 -7.04 4.74 9.59
N ALA A 80 -7.81 4.24 10.56
CA ALA A 80 -7.41 4.23 11.98
C ALA A 80 -6.14 3.42 12.26
N ALA A 81 -5.86 2.39 11.44
CA ALA A 81 -4.72 1.50 11.61
C ALA A 81 -3.45 2.01 10.92
N GLU A 82 -3.56 2.51 9.70
CA GLU A 82 -2.45 2.76 8.79
C GLU A 82 -2.12 4.25 8.64
N ASP A 83 -3.15 5.12 8.67
CA ASP A 83 -2.98 6.53 8.33
C ASP A 83 -4.14 7.38 8.87
N ALA A 84 -4.11 7.68 10.15
CA ALA A 84 -5.24 8.34 10.85
C ALA A 84 -5.53 9.76 10.33
N LYS A 85 -4.60 10.39 9.62
CA LYS A 85 -4.70 11.73 9.03
C LYS A 85 -4.78 11.68 7.51
N PHE A 86 -5.22 10.57 6.91
CA PHE A 86 -5.19 10.35 5.47
C PHE A 86 -5.83 11.48 4.65
N VAL A 87 -6.91 12.06 5.14
CA VAL A 87 -7.63 13.15 4.46
C VAL A 87 -6.98 14.53 4.64
N ASP A 88 -6.08 14.67 5.63
CA ASP A 88 -5.52 15.96 6.05
C ASP A 88 -4.17 16.30 5.38
N HIS A 89 -3.49 15.31 4.76
CA HIS A 89 -2.17 15.51 4.18
C HIS A 89 -2.12 15.17 2.68
N GLU A 90 -1.14 15.70 1.98
CA GLU A 90 -0.89 15.46 0.54
C GLU A 90 0.20 14.40 0.34
N GLY A 91 -0.06 13.18 0.79
CA GLY A 91 0.81 12.00 0.59
C GLY A 91 1.86 11.77 1.69
N PHE A 92 2.20 12.76 2.51
CA PHE A 92 3.20 12.65 3.56
C PHE A 92 2.69 13.20 4.89
N ASP A 93 2.56 12.37 5.90
CA ASP A 93 2.30 12.80 7.28
C ASP A 93 3.64 13.09 7.98
N TRP A 94 4.12 14.34 7.85
CA TRP A 94 5.40 14.77 8.42
C TRP A 94 5.43 14.64 9.95
N ASP A 95 4.33 14.94 10.63
CA ASP A 95 4.19 14.77 12.08
C ASP A 95 4.27 13.30 12.48
N GLY A 96 3.59 12.45 11.71
CA GLY A 96 3.62 11.00 11.92
C GLY A 96 5.00 10.41 11.68
N ILE A 97 5.72 10.86 10.66
CA ILE A 97 7.11 10.47 10.37
C ILE A 97 8.02 10.86 11.54
N GLN A 98 7.93 12.11 12.02
CA GLN A 98 8.74 12.58 13.14
C GLN A 98 8.47 11.77 14.41
N LYS A 99 7.19 11.57 14.77
CA LYS A 99 6.80 10.75 15.94
C LYS A 99 7.27 9.30 15.82
N ALA A 100 7.23 8.73 14.61
CA ALA A 100 7.73 7.38 14.37
C ALA A 100 9.26 7.30 14.57
N LEU A 101 10.01 8.28 14.08
CA LEU A 101 11.46 8.37 14.24
C LEU A 101 11.83 8.47 15.72
N GLU A 102 11.22 9.39 16.48
CA GLU A 102 11.46 9.56 17.91
C GLU A 102 11.16 8.26 18.69
N LYS A 103 10.04 7.59 18.38
CA LYS A 103 9.68 6.33 19.03
C LYS A 103 10.66 5.21 18.73
N ASN A 104 11.14 5.12 17.48
CA ASN A 104 12.11 4.14 17.06
C ASN A 104 13.47 4.39 17.74
N GLN A 105 13.88 5.65 17.83
CA GLN A 105 15.11 6.06 18.49
C GLN A 105 15.08 5.73 19.98
N LYS A 106 13.97 6.08 20.69
CA LYS A 106 13.78 5.72 22.12
C LYS A 106 13.78 4.22 22.39
N ARG A 107 13.39 3.40 21.42
CA ARG A 107 13.32 1.93 21.54
C ARG A 107 14.56 1.20 21.00
N GLY A 108 15.51 1.92 20.38
CA GLY A 108 16.69 1.34 19.74
C GLY A 108 16.41 0.37 18.60
N ARG A 109 15.17 0.33 18.11
CA ARG A 109 14.71 -0.54 17.00
C ARG A 109 13.47 0.02 16.32
N THR A 110 13.23 -0.40 15.08
CA THR A 110 12.01 -0.01 14.35
C THR A 110 10.77 -0.66 14.97
N VAL A 111 9.93 0.13 15.62
CA VAL A 111 8.67 -0.29 16.26
C VAL A 111 7.45 0.46 15.72
N ALA A 112 7.67 1.55 14.97
CA ALA A 112 6.63 2.33 14.31
C ALA A 112 7.03 2.64 12.86
N GLY A 113 6.09 2.52 11.94
CA GLY A 113 6.20 2.97 10.56
C GLY A 113 5.63 4.38 10.43
N GLY A 114 6.19 5.18 9.53
CA GLY A 114 5.68 6.52 9.17
C GLY A 114 5.26 6.58 7.71
N SER A 115 4.88 5.46 7.07
CA SER A 115 4.43 5.46 5.68
C SER A 115 2.91 5.61 5.62
N THR A 116 2.44 6.52 4.79
CA THR A 116 1.02 6.79 4.53
C THR A 116 0.39 5.76 3.59
N ILE A 117 -0.94 5.77 3.50
CA ILE A 117 -1.71 4.94 2.53
C ILE A 117 -1.24 5.22 1.11
N SER A 118 -1.02 6.48 0.72
CA SER A 118 -0.55 6.86 -0.62
C SER A 118 0.84 6.34 -0.94
N GLN A 119 1.77 6.38 0.02
CA GLN A 119 3.11 5.80 -0.12
C GLN A 119 3.06 4.27 -0.24
N GLN A 120 2.20 3.62 0.55
CA GLN A 120 1.99 2.18 0.46
C GLN A 120 1.38 1.80 -0.89
N LEU A 121 0.42 2.60 -1.40
CA LEU A 121 -0.16 2.38 -2.73
C LEU A 121 0.88 2.51 -3.83
N ALA A 122 1.67 3.59 -3.85
CA ALA A 122 2.75 3.80 -4.81
C ALA A 122 3.69 2.58 -4.88
N LYS A 123 4.10 2.07 -3.71
CA LYS A 123 4.91 0.86 -3.60
C LYS A 123 4.20 -0.36 -4.20
N ASN A 124 2.94 -0.59 -3.87
CA ASN A 124 2.21 -1.77 -4.33
C ASN A 124 1.99 -1.76 -5.85
N LEU A 125 1.71 -0.60 -6.43
CA LEU A 125 1.45 -0.47 -7.86
C LEU A 125 2.69 -0.73 -8.70
N PHE A 126 3.84 -0.14 -8.33
CA PHE A 126 4.98 0.00 -9.24
C PHE A 126 6.29 -0.58 -8.73
N LEU A 127 6.46 -0.78 -7.42
CA LEU A 127 7.77 -1.04 -6.83
C LEU A 127 7.91 -2.44 -6.24
N THR A 128 9.13 -2.75 -5.84
CA THR A 128 9.48 -4.03 -5.21
C THR A 128 9.43 -3.92 -3.68
N PRO A 129 9.33 -5.06 -2.95
CA PRO A 129 9.39 -5.06 -1.49
C PRO A 129 10.77 -4.70 -0.91
N ASN A 130 11.81 -4.58 -1.75
CA ASN A 130 13.17 -4.28 -1.32
C ASN A 130 13.26 -2.93 -0.61
N LYS A 131 14.12 -2.85 0.42
CA LYS A 131 14.31 -1.64 1.22
C LYS A 131 15.61 -0.94 0.79
N THR A 132 15.56 -0.15 -0.29
CA THR A 132 16.68 0.70 -0.73
C THR A 132 16.28 2.18 -0.73
N TYR A 133 17.26 3.07 -0.58
CA TYR A 133 17.00 4.52 -0.63
C TYR A 133 16.47 4.97 -1.99
N LEU A 134 17.00 4.42 -3.09
CA LEU A 134 16.52 4.72 -4.44
C LEU A 134 15.05 4.35 -4.63
N ARG A 135 14.67 3.14 -4.20
CA ARG A 135 13.27 2.73 -4.23
C ARG A 135 12.39 3.67 -3.38
N LYS A 136 12.89 4.13 -2.20
CA LYS A 136 12.13 5.04 -1.35
C LYS A 136 11.99 6.43 -1.97
N ALA A 137 13.01 6.93 -2.68
CA ALA A 137 12.93 8.17 -3.44
C ALA A 137 11.90 8.04 -4.58
N GLU A 138 11.89 6.91 -5.30
CA GLU A 138 10.92 6.66 -6.36
C GLU A 138 9.50 6.52 -5.82
N GLU A 139 9.31 5.87 -4.67
CA GLU A 139 8.04 5.82 -3.96
C GLU A 139 7.51 7.23 -3.67
N ALA A 140 8.39 8.15 -3.25
CA ALA A 140 8.00 9.54 -2.97
C ALA A 140 7.55 10.27 -4.24
N ILE A 141 8.25 10.11 -5.36
CA ILE A 141 7.87 10.72 -6.65
C ILE A 141 6.50 10.20 -7.11
N ILE A 142 6.29 8.89 -7.07
CA ILE A 142 5.02 8.28 -7.46
C ILE A 142 3.90 8.73 -6.50
N THR A 143 4.18 8.85 -5.21
CA THR A 143 3.20 9.37 -4.22
C THR A 143 2.74 10.78 -4.59
N LEU A 144 3.65 11.67 -4.96
CA LEU A 144 3.30 13.01 -5.44
C LEU A 144 2.45 12.96 -6.71
N MET A 145 2.77 12.07 -7.67
CA MET A 145 1.94 11.90 -8.87
C MET A 145 0.52 11.45 -8.51
N LEU A 146 0.38 10.49 -7.61
CA LEU A 146 -0.93 9.99 -7.16
C LEU A 146 -1.74 11.10 -6.48
N GLU A 147 -1.17 11.80 -5.52
CA GLU A 147 -1.87 12.85 -4.76
C GLU A 147 -2.24 14.06 -5.62
N THR A 148 -1.39 14.42 -6.60
CA THR A 148 -1.68 15.54 -7.51
C THR A 148 -2.79 15.19 -8.51
N LEU A 149 -2.87 13.93 -8.95
CA LEU A 149 -3.74 13.54 -10.06
C LEU A 149 -5.03 12.85 -9.64
N TRP A 150 -5.04 12.17 -8.49
CA TRP A 150 -6.18 11.40 -8.02
C TRP A 150 -6.86 12.06 -6.82
N SER A 151 -8.14 11.81 -6.64
CA SER A 151 -8.83 12.14 -5.39
C SER A 151 -8.41 11.17 -4.27
N LYS A 152 -8.51 11.61 -3.03
CA LYS A 152 -8.30 10.75 -1.85
C LYS A 152 -9.17 9.49 -1.91
N GLN A 153 -10.42 9.62 -2.34
CA GLN A 153 -11.32 8.48 -2.53
C GLN A 153 -10.76 7.49 -3.56
N ARG A 154 -10.20 7.96 -4.71
CA ARG A 154 -9.63 7.06 -5.72
C ARG A 154 -8.37 6.38 -5.21
N ILE A 155 -7.47 7.10 -4.56
CA ILE A 155 -6.28 6.53 -3.92
C ILE A 155 -6.69 5.40 -2.97
N PHE A 156 -7.67 5.66 -2.13
CA PHE A 156 -8.11 4.71 -1.12
C PHE A 156 -8.88 3.53 -1.71
N GLU A 157 -9.71 3.75 -2.72
CA GLU A 157 -10.37 2.67 -3.46
C GLU A 157 -9.37 1.68 -4.04
N VAL A 158 -8.37 2.19 -4.79
CA VAL A 158 -7.34 1.35 -5.39
C VAL A 158 -6.54 0.65 -4.30
N TYR A 159 -6.14 1.36 -3.25
CA TYR A 159 -5.42 0.77 -2.12
C TYR A 159 -6.14 -0.45 -1.53
N LEU A 160 -7.44 -0.30 -1.21
CA LEU A 160 -8.24 -1.38 -0.62
C LEU A 160 -8.38 -2.60 -1.55
N ASN A 161 -8.27 -2.39 -2.86
CA ASN A 161 -8.40 -3.45 -3.86
C ASN A 161 -7.07 -4.13 -4.25
N VAL A 162 -5.91 -3.52 -3.94
CA VAL A 162 -4.61 -4.03 -4.42
C VAL A 162 -3.64 -4.47 -3.34
N ILE A 163 -3.88 -4.15 -2.06
CA ILE A 163 -2.96 -4.58 -1.00
C ILE A 163 -3.12 -6.07 -0.67
N GLU A 164 -2.02 -6.66 -0.19
CA GLU A 164 -1.98 -8.04 0.29
C GLU A 164 -2.63 -8.16 1.67
N TRP A 165 -3.56 -9.10 1.83
CA TRP A 165 -4.26 -9.41 3.09
C TRP A 165 -3.90 -10.78 3.64
N GLY A 166 -3.28 -11.63 2.85
CA GLY A 166 -2.87 -12.99 3.18
C GLY A 166 -2.00 -13.57 2.09
N ASN A 167 -1.59 -14.81 2.22
CA ASN A 167 -0.72 -15.47 1.24
C ASN A 167 -1.44 -15.64 -0.11
N GLY A 168 -1.16 -14.74 -1.06
CA GLY A 168 -1.81 -14.73 -2.37
C GLY A 168 -3.24 -14.18 -2.35
N VAL A 169 -3.65 -13.49 -1.27
CA VAL A 169 -4.97 -12.88 -1.12
C VAL A 169 -4.82 -11.36 -1.23
N PHE A 170 -5.41 -10.77 -2.26
CA PHE A 170 -5.33 -9.35 -2.58
C PHE A 170 -6.72 -8.72 -2.68
N GLY A 171 -6.83 -7.51 -2.14
CA GLY A 171 -8.06 -6.74 -2.12
C GLY A 171 -9.06 -7.14 -1.04
N ALA A 172 -9.90 -6.17 -0.68
CA ALA A 172 -10.84 -6.27 0.43
C ALA A 172 -11.88 -7.39 0.25
N GLU A 173 -12.41 -7.56 -0.98
CA GLU A 173 -13.41 -8.58 -1.27
C GLU A 173 -12.85 -9.99 -1.11
N ALA A 174 -11.69 -10.25 -1.71
CA ALA A 174 -11.02 -11.54 -1.56
C ALA A 174 -10.63 -11.83 -0.10
N ALA A 175 -10.23 -10.80 0.65
CA ALA A 175 -9.93 -10.93 2.08
C ALA A 175 -11.17 -11.28 2.90
N ALA A 176 -12.30 -10.59 2.70
CA ALA A 176 -13.54 -10.85 3.42
C ALA A 176 -14.05 -12.28 3.17
N ARG A 177 -14.01 -12.71 1.91
CA ARG A 177 -14.36 -14.10 1.54
C ARG A 177 -13.40 -15.14 2.13
N HIS A 178 -12.10 -14.86 2.11
CA HIS A 178 -11.06 -15.78 2.61
C HIS A 178 -11.12 -15.97 4.12
N TYR A 179 -11.40 -14.91 4.89
CA TYR A 179 -11.38 -14.98 6.35
C TYR A 179 -12.75 -15.24 6.99
N TYR A 180 -13.82 -14.80 6.33
CA TYR A 180 -15.17 -14.82 6.93
C TYR A 180 -16.25 -15.45 6.05
N GLY A 181 -15.97 -15.76 4.78
CA GLY A 181 -16.95 -16.33 3.86
C GLY A 181 -18.04 -15.34 3.40
N ILE A 182 -17.86 -14.04 3.64
CA ILE A 182 -18.83 -12.99 3.32
C ILE A 182 -18.22 -11.97 2.36
N GLY A 183 -19.05 -11.12 1.74
CA GLY A 183 -18.57 -9.99 0.93
C GLY A 183 -18.02 -8.85 1.79
N ALA A 184 -17.08 -8.08 1.23
CA ALA A 184 -16.45 -6.96 1.96
C ALA A 184 -17.43 -5.86 2.37
N GLY A 185 -18.56 -5.73 1.69
CA GLY A 185 -19.65 -4.81 2.09
C GLY A 185 -20.35 -5.21 3.38
N GLN A 186 -20.30 -6.50 3.76
CA GLN A 186 -20.97 -7.08 4.92
C GLN A 186 -20.09 -7.11 6.19
N LEU A 187 -18.83 -6.67 6.09
CA LEU A 187 -17.91 -6.66 7.23
C LEU A 187 -18.41 -5.75 8.34
N GLY A 188 -18.61 -6.32 9.52
CA GLY A 188 -18.89 -5.58 10.75
C GLY A 188 -17.63 -4.96 11.38
N PRO A 189 -17.78 -4.14 12.42
CA PRO A 189 -16.68 -3.37 13.00
C PRO A 189 -15.54 -4.26 13.55
N GLU A 190 -15.85 -5.35 14.21
CA GLU A 190 -14.85 -6.26 14.79
C GLU A 190 -14.05 -7.00 13.70
N GLN A 191 -14.75 -7.50 12.67
CA GLN A 191 -14.12 -8.16 11.53
C GLN A 191 -13.22 -7.18 10.76
N ALA A 192 -13.69 -5.96 10.53
CA ALA A 192 -12.95 -4.90 9.89
C ALA A 192 -11.68 -4.52 10.65
N ALA A 193 -11.79 -4.32 11.97
CA ALA A 193 -10.65 -4.00 12.84
C ALA A 193 -9.61 -5.14 12.85
N LYS A 194 -10.06 -6.40 12.86
CA LYS A 194 -9.16 -7.56 12.80
C LYS A 194 -8.42 -7.62 11.48
N LEU A 195 -9.11 -7.44 10.34
CA LEU A 195 -8.48 -7.38 9.02
C LEU A 195 -7.46 -6.23 8.96
N ALA A 196 -7.82 -5.03 9.37
CA ALA A 196 -6.90 -3.90 9.38
C ALA A 196 -5.64 -4.18 10.23
N GLY A 197 -5.79 -4.86 11.36
CA GLY A 197 -4.67 -5.29 12.20
C GLY A 197 -3.70 -6.27 11.53
N MET A 198 -4.13 -6.94 10.45
CA MET A 198 -3.32 -7.91 9.71
C MET A 198 -2.44 -7.25 8.64
N VAL A 199 -2.82 -6.08 8.11
CA VAL A 199 -2.15 -5.39 6.98
C VAL A 199 -0.64 -5.25 7.13
N PRO A 200 -0.07 -4.91 8.29
CA PRO A 200 1.39 -4.77 8.42
C PRO A 200 2.19 -6.06 8.23
N ASN A 201 1.56 -7.24 8.42
CA ASN A 201 2.22 -8.54 8.23
C ASN A 201 1.20 -9.62 7.83
N PRO A 202 0.58 -9.48 6.63
CA PRO A 202 -0.60 -10.26 6.24
C PRO A 202 -0.32 -11.76 6.17
N ARG A 203 0.82 -12.18 5.63
CA ARG A 203 1.18 -13.60 5.51
C ARG A 203 1.48 -14.28 6.84
N PHE A 204 1.98 -13.53 7.82
CA PHE A 204 2.14 -14.05 9.18
C PHE A 204 0.78 -14.28 9.84
N TYR A 205 -0.10 -13.28 9.77
CA TYR A 205 -1.42 -13.39 10.39
C TYR A 205 -2.36 -14.33 9.65
N ASP A 206 -2.18 -14.55 8.36
CA ASP A 206 -2.94 -15.58 7.63
C ASP A 206 -2.67 -16.98 8.20
N ARG A 207 -1.42 -17.26 8.57
CA ARG A 207 -1.04 -18.52 9.24
C ARG A 207 -1.33 -18.54 10.75
N ASN A 208 -1.44 -17.38 11.38
CA ASN A 208 -1.57 -17.22 12.83
C ASN A 208 -2.77 -16.32 13.18
N ARG A 209 -3.97 -16.74 12.74
CA ARG A 209 -5.22 -15.95 12.85
C ARG A 209 -5.65 -15.62 14.28
N ASN A 210 -5.15 -16.39 15.25
CA ASN A 210 -5.45 -16.25 16.68
C ASN A 210 -4.27 -15.70 17.48
N ALA A 211 -3.28 -15.09 16.82
CA ALA A 211 -2.15 -14.47 17.52
C ALA A 211 -2.63 -13.43 18.55
N PRO A 212 -2.20 -13.53 19.83
CA PRO A 212 -2.66 -12.60 20.88
C PRO A 212 -2.39 -11.12 20.53
N GLY A 213 -1.30 -10.85 19.82
CA GLY A 213 -0.96 -9.52 19.36
C GLY A 213 -1.97 -8.96 18.34
N LEU A 214 -2.62 -9.82 17.54
CA LEU A 214 -3.64 -9.39 16.58
C LEU A 214 -4.93 -8.94 17.30
N ALA A 215 -5.38 -9.69 18.29
CA ALA A 215 -6.56 -9.32 19.08
C ALA A 215 -6.39 -7.96 19.76
N ARG A 216 -5.20 -7.72 20.37
CA ARG A 216 -4.87 -6.41 20.96
C ARG A 216 -4.87 -5.28 19.92
N LYS A 217 -4.28 -5.49 18.76
CA LYS A 217 -4.31 -4.52 17.66
C LYS A 217 -5.74 -4.22 17.22
N ALA A 218 -6.53 -5.26 16.99
CA ALA A 218 -7.93 -5.10 16.57
C ALA A 218 -8.73 -4.28 17.60
N ALA A 219 -8.58 -4.53 18.89
CA ALA A 219 -9.24 -3.75 19.93
C ALA A 219 -8.84 -2.25 19.91
N ILE A 220 -7.53 -1.96 19.72
CA ILE A 220 -7.05 -0.58 19.60
C ILE A 220 -7.63 0.09 18.34
N ILE A 221 -7.66 -0.62 17.21
CA ILE A 221 -8.20 -0.10 15.94
C ILE A 221 -9.71 0.16 16.11
N ALA A 222 -10.46 -0.78 16.64
CA ALA A 222 -11.89 -0.64 16.89
C ALA A 222 -12.22 0.60 17.73
N ALA A 223 -11.44 0.86 18.77
CA ALA A 223 -11.60 2.04 19.61
C ALA A 223 -11.31 3.38 18.88
N ARG A 224 -10.50 3.34 17.81
CA ARG A 224 -10.12 4.54 17.02
C ARG A 224 -11.02 4.76 15.81
N MET A 225 -11.71 3.72 15.32
CA MET A 225 -12.58 3.80 14.12
C MET A 225 -13.61 4.94 14.15
N PRO A 226 -14.26 5.27 15.29
CA PRO A 226 -15.24 6.35 15.32
C PRO A 226 -14.68 7.73 14.92
N GLY A 227 -13.41 7.98 15.22
CA GLY A 227 -12.71 9.22 14.86
C GLY A 227 -12.03 9.20 13.50
N ALA A 228 -12.12 8.09 12.74
CA ALA A 228 -11.50 8.00 11.42
C ALA A 228 -12.41 8.62 10.35
N GLU A 229 -11.90 9.64 9.67
CA GLU A 229 -12.57 10.30 8.55
C GLU A 229 -12.25 9.55 7.25
N ILE A 230 -13.30 9.19 6.50
CA ILE A 230 -13.19 8.51 5.20
C ILE A 230 -13.47 9.49 4.06
N PRO A 231 -12.65 9.48 2.98
CA PRO A 231 -12.84 10.37 1.84
C PRO A 231 -14.05 10.03 0.97
#